data_74720b85659b221c313c5914cf440cba
#
_entry.id   74720b85659b221c313c5914cf440cba
#
_cell.length_a   1.000
_cell.length_b   1.000
_cell.length_c   1.000
_cell.angle_alpha   90.00
_cell.angle_beta   90.00
_cell.angle_gamma   90.00
#
_symmetry.space_group_name_H-M   'P 1'
#
loop_
_entity.id
_entity.type
_entity.pdbx_description
1 polymer ?
#
loop_
_entity_poly.entity_id
_entity_poly.type
_entity_poly.pdbx_seq_one_letter_code
_entity_poly.pdbx_strand_id
1 'polypeptide(L)'
;MRRRGRALPEHRRCQGGSRRGRDAAFAHVLAERTAVLPQVLPYRPGEFYLRELPLLRAVLDDLSGLGLLVVDGYADLDPDGRPGLGAHAHAEFGIPVIGVAKSRYRTAIHAVPVLRGSSARPLFVTAAGMLTADAADLVRRMTGRYRLPDALRRADALARADPLQPA
;
A
#
# COMPACT_ATOMS: atom_id res chain seq x y z
N MET A 1 -16.80 -37.47 -2.09
CA MET A 1 -16.21 -36.79 -0.93
C MET A 1 -15.49 -35.55 -1.43
N ARG A 2 -16.15 -34.38 -1.42
CA ARG A 2 -15.61 -33.10 -1.95
C ARG A 2 -14.87 -32.41 -0.82
N ARG A 3 -13.54 -32.25 -0.96
CA ARG A 3 -12.74 -31.44 -0.04
C ARG A 3 -13.15 -29.98 -0.24
N ARG A 4 -13.79 -29.40 0.78
CA ARG A 4 -14.00 -27.96 0.87
C ARG A 4 -12.65 -27.30 1.13
N GLY A 5 -12.09 -26.62 0.13
CA GLY A 5 -10.95 -25.76 0.30
C GLY A 5 -11.35 -24.62 1.24
N ARG A 6 -10.76 -24.57 2.42
CA ARG A 6 -10.84 -23.43 3.33
C ARG A 6 -10.02 -22.31 2.69
N ALA A 7 -10.68 -21.28 2.15
CA ALA A 7 -10.00 -20.06 1.81
C ALA A 7 -9.48 -19.42 3.12
N LEU A 8 -8.17 -19.25 3.22
CA LEU A 8 -7.55 -18.52 4.32
C LEU A 8 -7.96 -17.05 4.19
N PRO A 9 -8.35 -16.37 5.28
CA PRO A 9 -8.65 -14.96 5.26
C PRO A 9 -7.37 -14.17 4.93
N GLU A 10 -7.42 -13.33 3.92
CA GLU A 10 -6.34 -12.39 3.63
C GLU A 10 -6.48 -11.17 4.55
N HIS A 11 -5.39 -10.86 5.26
CA HIS A 11 -5.29 -9.72 6.15
C HIS A 11 -4.44 -8.63 5.49
N ARG A 12 -4.90 -7.40 5.49
CA ARG A 12 -4.07 -6.25 5.14
C ARG A 12 -4.28 -5.09 6.09
N ARG A 13 -3.23 -4.30 6.26
CA ARG A 13 -3.16 -3.19 7.20
C ARG A 13 -2.60 -1.95 6.53
N CYS A 14 -3.16 -0.80 6.86
CA CYS A 14 -2.63 0.50 6.46
C CYS A 14 -2.12 1.25 7.69
N GLN A 15 -1.02 1.99 7.50
CA GLN A 15 -0.57 2.97 8.47
C GLN A 15 -1.07 4.34 8.04
N GLY A 16 -1.87 4.99 8.88
CA GLY A 16 -2.24 6.38 8.72
C GLY A 16 -1.10 7.28 9.16
N GLY A 17 -0.52 8.03 8.23
CA GLY A 17 0.48 9.04 8.53
C GLY A 17 -0.16 10.33 9.05
N SER A 18 0.52 10.93 9.99
CA SER A 18 0.34 12.13 10.76
C SER A 18 -0.39 13.32 10.12
N ARG A 19 -1.09 14.02 10.97
CA ARG A 19 -1.54 15.41 10.74
C ARG A 19 -0.35 16.34 10.54
N ARG A 20 -0.46 17.21 9.52
CA ARG A 20 0.38 18.40 9.28
C ARG A 20 1.89 18.14 9.21
N GLY A 21 2.38 17.86 8.02
CA GLY A 21 3.69 18.36 7.53
C GLY A 21 4.97 18.03 8.27
N ARG A 22 4.95 17.28 9.36
CA ARG A 22 6.13 17.07 10.21
C ARG A 22 6.73 15.68 10.18
N ASP A 23 6.04 14.67 9.68
CA ASP A 23 6.61 13.32 9.59
C ASP A 23 6.45 12.70 8.20
N ALA A 24 6.96 13.40 7.20
CA ALA A 24 7.08 12.87 5.82
C ALA A 24 8.02 11.64 5.76
N ALA A 25 8.76 11.36 6.82
CA ALA A 25 9.63 10.19 6.94
C ALA A 25 8.90 8.93 7.44
N PHE A 26 7.65 9.05 7.89
CA PHE A 26 6.91 7.94 8.53
C PHE A 26 7.69 7.30 9.68
N ALA A 27 8.36 8.11 10.49
CA ALA A 27 9.22 7.65 11.58
C ALA A 27 8.41 7.19 12.80
N HIS A 28 7.22 7.75 12.99
CA HIS A 28 6.39 7.48 14.16
C HIS A 28 5.09 6.78 13.76
N VAL A 29 4.81 5.65 14.39
CA VAL A 29 3.54 4.93 14.27
C VAL A 29 2.59 5.41 15.35
N LEU A 30 1.49 6.03 14.95
CA LEU A 30 0.47 6.52 15.87
C LEU A 30 -0.60 5.48 16.19
N ALA A 31 -0.93 4.64 15.23
CA ALA A 31 -1.92 3.56 15.37
C ALA A 31 -1.66 2.46 14.36
N GLU A 32 -2.06 1.25 14.72
CA GLU A 32 -2.08 0.09 13.84
C GLU A 32 -3.48 -0.51 13.82
N ARG A 33 -3.95 -0.83 12.63
CA ARG A 33 -5.27 -1.40 12.42
C ARG A 33 -5.19 -2.60 11.48
N THR A 34 -6.06 -3.56 11.69
CA THR A 34 -6.27 -4.71 10.82
C THR A 34 -7.74 -4.83 10.50
N ALA A 35 -8.02 -5.30 9.30
CA ALA A 35 -9.35 -5.73 8.91
C ALA A 35 -9.30 -7.14 8.32
N VAL A 36 -10.38 -7.89 8.54
CA VAL A 36 -10.60 -9.22 7.98
C VAL A 36 -11.90 -9.17 7.20
N LEU A 37 -11.87 -9.52 5.95
CA LEU A 37 -13.10 -9.67 5.16
C LEU A 37 -13.54 -11.14 5.15
N PRO A 38 -14.83 -11.41 5.37
CA PRO A 38 -15.36 -12.78 5.38
C PRO A 38 -15.33 -13.46 4.01
N GLN A 39 -15.27 -12.67 2.95
CA GLN A 39 -15.17 -13.15 1.57
C GLN A 39 -14.14 -12.33 0.80
N VAL A 40 -13.25 -13.03 0.12
CA VAL A 40 -12.26 -12.44 -0.79
C VAL A 40 -12.61 -12.82 -2.22
N LEU A 41 -12.67 -11.83 -3.09
CA LEU A 41 -12.90 -12.06 -4.52
C LEU A 41 -11.74 -12.85 -5.13
N PRO A 42 -12.00 -13.71 -6.14
CA PRO A 42 -10.93 -14.40 -6.86
C PRO A 42 -9.96 -13.40 -7.48
N TYR A 43 -8.67 -13.73 -7.46
CA TYR A 43 -7.67 -12.90 -8.14
C TYR A 43 -7.91 -12.85 -9.64
N ARG A 44 -7.97 -11.63 -10.19
CA ARG A 44 -7.99 -11.37 -11.63
C ARG A 44 -6.84 -10.43 -11.98
N PRO A 45 -6.00 -10.75 -12.96
CA PRO A 45 -4.94 -9.86 -13.41
C PRO A 45 -5.49 -8.49 -13.82
N GLY A 46 -4.91 -7.42 -13.27
CA GLY A 46 -5.35 -6.04 -13.51
C GLY A 46 -6.54 -5.57 -12.65
N GLU A 47 -7.18 -6.46 -11.90
CA GLU A 47 -8.31 -6.16 -11.00
C GLU A 47 -7.96 -6.37 -9.52
N PHE A 48 -6.68 -6.28 -9.18
CA PHE A 48 -6.18 -6.45 -7.82
C PHE A 48 -6.87 -5.52 -6.81
N TYR A 49 -7.22 -4.30 -7.25
CA TYR A 49 -7.91 -3.31 -6.43
C TYR A 49 -9.28 -3.80 -5.90
N LEU A 50 -9.98 -4.67 -6.62
CA LEU A 50 -11.28 -5.20 -6.17
C LEU A 50 -11.16 -6.01 -4.88
N ARG A 51 -10.00 -6.59 -4.61
CA ARG A 51 -9.70 -7.34 -3.39
C ARG A 51 -9.23 -6.43 -2.25
N GLU A 52 -8.42 -5.43 -2.60
CA GLU A 52 -7.70 -4.60 -1.63
C GLU A 52 -8.49 -3.39 -1.16
N LEU A 53 -9.27 -2.78 -2.05
CA LEU A 53 -10.00 -1.55 -1.73
C LEU A 53 -11.04 -1.73 -0.60
N PRO A 54 -11.80 -2.84 -0.54
CA PRO A 54 -12.68 -3.11 0.60
C PRO A 54 -11.93 -3.24 1.94
N LEU A 55 -10.71 -3.80 1.92
CA LEU A 55 -9.85 -3.89 3.10
C LEU A 55 -9.36 -2.50 3.53
N LEU A 56 -8.93 -1.67 2.56
CA LEU A 56 -8.55 -0.29 2.83
C LEU A 56 -9.69 0.50 3.46
N ARG A 57 -10.92 0.37 2.93
CA ARG A 57 -12.11 0.99 3.54
C ARG A 57 -12.25 0.60 5.01
N ALA A 58 -12.26 -0.70 5.30
CA ALA A 58 -12.45 -1.20 6.64
C ALA A 58 -11.35 -0.75 7.61
N VAL A 59 -10.11 -0.59 7.14
CA VAL A 59 -8.99 -0.11 7.96
C VAL A 59 -9.02 1.39 8.18
N LEU A 60 -9.54 2.16 7.20
CA LEU A 60 -9.53 3.63 7.20
C LEU A 60 -10.84 4.26 7.70
N ASP A 61 -11.89 3.46 7.93
CA ASP A 61 -13.27 3.91 8.15
C ASP A 61 -13.39 5.00 9.21
N ASP A 62 -12.72 4.86 10.35
CA ASP A 62 -12.78 5.84 11.46
C ASP A 62 -11.62 6.85 11.47
N LEU A 63 -10.79 6.87 10.42
CA LEU A 63 -9.61 7.74 10.39
C LEU A 63 -9.93 9.08 9.74
N SER A 64 -9.92 10.14 10.53
CA SER A 64 -10.04 11.51 10.04
C SER A 64 -8.69 12.20 9.92
N GLY A 65 -8.57 13.13 8.96
CA GLY A 65 -7.38 13.98 8.81
C GLY A 65 -6.16 13.28 8.20
N LEU A 66 -6.38 12.21 7.44
CA LEU A 66 -5.34 11.61 6.62
C LEU A 66 -4.94 12.58 5.52
N GLY A 67 -3.64 12.90 5.43
CA GLY A 67 -3.10 13.78 4.39
C GLY A 67 -2.44 13.04 3.23
N LEU A 68 -2.13 11.76 3.41
CA LEU A 68 -1.42 10.94 2.44
C LEU A 68 -1.65 9.45 2.74
N LEU A 69 -1.81 8.64 1.71
CA LEU A 69 -1.87 7.19 1.81
C LEU A 69 -0.71 6.57 1.02
N VAL A 70 -0.06 5.55 1.60
CA VAL A 70 0.93 4.73 0.91
C VAL A 70 0.41 3.30 0.82
N VAL A 71 0.35 2.75 -0.39
CA VAL A 71 -0.15 1.39 -0.64
C VAL A 71 0.94 0.49 -1.22
N ASP A 72 0.91 -0.80 -0.89
CA ASP A 72 1.74 -1.82 -1.52
C ASP A 72 1.12 -2.20 -2.87
N GLY A 73 1.66 -1.62 -3.94
CA GLY A 73 1.18 -1.80 -5.30
C GLY A 73 1.34 -0.53 -6.13
N TYR A 74 0.71 -0.50 -7.29
CA TYR A 74 0.77 0.63 -8.22
C TYR A 74 -0.43 1.57 -8.03
N ALA A 75 -0.19 2.87 -8.19
CA ALA A 75 -1.27 3.85 -8.36
C ALA A 75 -1.88 3.68 -9.75
N ASP A 76 -1.05 3.78 -10.79
CA ASP A 76 -1.44 3.58 -12.18
C ASP A 76 -0.65 2.43 -12.79
N LEU A 77 -1.29 1.67 -13.70
CA LEU A 77 -0.74 0.46 -14.29
C LEU A 77 0.00 0.69 -15.61
N ASP A 78 -0.18 1.87 -16.21
CA ASP A 78 0.48 2.27 -17.45
C ASP A 78 0.56 3.80 -17.57
N PRO A 79 1.32 4.35 -18.54
CA PRO A 79 1.44 5.79 -18.76
C PRO A 79 0.14 6.47 -19.20
N ASP A 80 -0.81 5.71 -19.75
CA ASP A 80 -2.11 6.22 -20.23
C ASP A 80 -3.11 6.39 -19.06
N GLY A 81 -2.67 6.11 -17.82
CA GLY A 81 -3.46 6.33 -16.62
C GLY A 81 -4.46 5.21 -16.31
N ARG A 82 -4.20 3.98 -16.79
CA ARG A 82 -5.01 2.83 -16.37
C ARG A 82 -4.94 2.68 -14.84
N PRO A 83 -6.07 2.80 -14.13
CA PRO A 83 -6.04 2.86 -12.69
C PRO A 83 -5.60 1.53 -12.06
N GLY A 84 -4.67 1.64 -11.11
CA GLY A 84 -4.30 0.58 -10.17
C GLY A 84 -4.95 0.83 -8.81
N LEU A 85 -4.48 0.11 -7.78
CA LEU A 85 -5.02 0.23 -6.42
C LEU A 85 -4.95 1.68 -5.90
N GLY A 86 -3.83 2.39 -6.13
CA GLY A 86 -3.68 3.74 -5.59
C GLY A 86 -4.58 4.76 -6.26
N ALA A 87 -4.81 4.67 -7.58
CA ALA A 87 -5.75 5.57 -8.27
C ALA A 87 -7.19 5.34 -7.80
N HIS A 88 -7.60 4.08 -7.61
CA HIS A 88 -8.91 3.77 -7.04
C HIS A 88 -9.05 4.29 -5.60
N ALA A 89 -8.02 4.13 -4.77
CA ALA A 89 -8.00 4.65 -3.41
C ALA A 89 -8.03 6.18 -3.39
N HIS A 90 -7.28 6.85 -4.29
CA HIS A 90 -7.35 8.30 -4.44
C HIS A 90 -8.76 8.80 -4.80
N ALA A 91 -9.39 8.16 -5.78
CA ALA A 91 -10.74 8.51 -6.20
C ALA A 91 -11.77 8.33 -5.06
N GLU A 92 -11.57 7.33 -4.20
CA GLU A 92 -12.50 7.04 -3.12
C GLU A 92 -12.31 7.92 -1.88
N PHE A 93 -11.05 8.11 -1.46
CA PHE A 93 -10.74 8.82 -0.21
C PHE A 93 -10.44 10.31 -0.39
N GLY A 94 -10.24 10.79 -1.61
CA GLY A 94 -9.97 12.19 -1.91
C GLY A 94 -8.61 12.71 -1.41
N ILE A 95 -7.67 11.82 -1.07
CA ILE A 95 -6.33 12.16 -0.57
C ILE A 95 -5.26 11.69 -1.54
N PRO A 96 -4.07 12.32 -1.59
CA PRO A 96 -2.95 11.82 -2.37
C PRO A 96 -2.57 10.40 -1.97
N VAL A 97 -2.23 9.56 -2.96
CA VAL A 97 -1.84 8.17 -2.75
C VAL A 97 -0.52 7.87 -3.45
N ILE A 98 0.41 7.27 -2.73
CA ILE A 98 1.67 6.76 -3.27
C ILE A 98 1.54 5.24 -3.40
N GLY A 99 1.75 4.73 -4.61
CA GLY A 99 1.89 3.32 -4.89
C GLY A 99 3.37 2.92 -4.83
N VAL A 100 3.70 1.93 -4.00
CA VAL A 100 5.06 1.39 -3.86
C VAL A 100 5.04 -0.09 -4.17
N ALA A 101 5.58 -0.47 -5.32
CA ALA A 101 5.63 -1.86 -5.76
C ALA A 101 7.04 -2.46 -5.61
N LYS A 102 7.11 -3.73 -5.19
CA LYS A 102 8.35 -4.48 -4.95
C LYS A 102 8.91 -5.10 -6.23
N SER A 103 8.08 -5.26 -7.26
CA SER A 103 8.43 -5.85 -8.55
C SER A 103 7.93 -4.99 -9.69
N ARG A 104 8.63 -5.04 -10.82
CA ARG A 104 8.24 -4.28 -12.01
C ARG A 104 6.97 -4.86 -12.63
N TYR A 105 6.01 -4.00 -12.91
CA TYR A 105 4.86 -4.35 -13.73
C TYR A 105 5.12 -3.95 -15.19
N ARG A 106 4.84 -4.86 -16.12
CA ARG A 106 5.29 -4.74 -17.52
C ARG A 106 4.88 -3.43 -18.20
N THR A 107 3.66 -2.96 -17.97
CA THR A 107 3.12 -1.77 -18.59
C THR A 107 3.39 -0.47 -17.82
N ALA A 108 3.77 -0.57 -16.52
CA ALA A 108 4.05 0.61 -15.68
C ALA A 108 5.46 1.18 -15.93
N ILE A 109 5.75 1.53 -17.18
CA ILE A 109 7.06 2.07 -17.59
C ILE A 109 7.32 3.47 -17.05
N HIS A 110 6.28 4.21 -16.66
CA HIS A 110 6.32 5.54 -16.05
C HIS A 110 6.68 5.51 -14.55
N ALA A 111 6.64 4.32 -13.93
CA ALA A 111 7.00 4.19 -12.53
C ALA A 111 8.46 4.59 -12.27
N VAL A 112 8.68 5.42 -11.26
CA VAL A 112 10.02 5.89 -10.89
C VAL A 112 10.72 4.82 -10.05
N PRO A 113 11.89 4.30 -10.48
CA PRO A 113 12.66 3.37 -9.69
C PRO A 113 13.36 4.08 -8.53
N VAL A 114 13.22 3.54 -7.34
CA VAL A 114 13.81 4.08 -6.10
C VAL A 114 14.68 3.01 -5.46
N LEU A 115 15.98 3.26 -5.40
CA LEU A 115 16.93 2.44 -4.64
C LEU A 115 16.96 2.91 -3.19
N ARG A 116 16.97 1.96 -2.24
CA ARG A 116 17.07 2.22 -0.81
C ARG A 116 17.94 1.17 -0.12
N GLY A 117 18.61 1.62 0.94
CA GLY A 117 19.55 0.77 1.68
C GLY A 117 20.70 0.31 0.78
N SER A 118 21.19 -0.88 1.02
CA SER A 118 22.24 -1.54 0.21
C SER A 118 21.68 -2.41 -0.93
N SER A 119 20.39 -2.32 -1.21
CA SER A 119 19.76 -3.18 -2.21
C SER A 119 19.98 -2.65 -3.63
N ALA A 120 20.43 -3.53 -4.53
CA ALA A 120 20.49 -3.26 -5.96
C ALA A 120 19.12 -3.37 -6.66
N ARG A 121 18.08 -3.84 -5.95
CA ARG A 121 16.72 -3.97 -6.49
C ARG A 121 15.92 -2.72 -6.15
N PRO A 122 15.42 -1.95 -7.14
CA PRO A 122 14.61 -0.77 -6.86
C PRO A 122 13.21 -1.15 -6.36
N LEU A 123 12.59 -0.23 -5.64
CA LEU A 123 11.14 -0.12 -5.53
C LEU A 123 10.64 0.66 -6.73
N PHE A 124 9.41 0.41 -7.16
CA PHE A 124 8.76 1.13 -8.26
C PHE A 124 7.65 2.00 -7.67
N VAL A 125 7.80 3.31 -7.85
CA VAL A 125 6.91 4.31 -7.26
C VAL A 125 6.03 4.93 -8.35
N THR A 126 4.74 4.97 -8.09
CA THR A 126 3.73 5.70 -8.84
C THR A 126 2.89 6.54 -7.88
N ALA A 127 2.09 7.48 -8.36
CA ALA A 127 1.28 8.32 -7.51
C ALA A 127 -0.05 8.70 -8.15
N ALA A 128 -1.05 8.96 -7.32
CA ALA A 128 -2.32 9.57 -7.70
C ALA A 128 -2.59 10.77 -6.80
N GLY A 129 -3.05 11.90 -7.36
CA GLY A 129 -3.30 13.14 -6.62
C GLY A 129 -2.04 13.91 -6.20
N MET A 130 -0.86 13.51 -6.68
CA MET A 130 0.41 14.22 -6.49
C MET A 130 1.42 13.87 -7.59
N LEU A 131 2.51 14.64 -7.71
CA LEU A 131 3.56 14.35 -8.68
C LEU A 131 4.33 13.08 -8.28
N THR A 132 4.57 12.19 -9.25
CA THR A 132 5.30 10.94 -9.01
C THR A 132 6.75 11.18 -8.57
N ALA A 133 7.37 12.28 -9.01
CA ALA A 133 8.70 12.68 -8.57
C ALA A 133 8.73 12.98 -7.06
N ASP A 134 7.76 13.75 -6.57
CA ASP A 134 7.62 14.07 -5.15
C ASP A 134 7.34 12.82 -4.31
N ALA A 135 6.50 11.92 -4.82
CA ALA A 135 6.24 10.63 -4.21
C ALA A 135 7.51 9.77 -4.09
N ALA A 136 8.32 9.73 -5.15
CA ALA A 136 9.59 9.00 -5.16
C ALA A 136 10.57 9.59 -4.14
N ASP A 137 10.63 10.92 -4.01
CA ASP A 137 11.47 11.59 -3.02
C ASP A 137 11.00 11.34 -1.59
N LEU A 138 9.69 11.31 -1.35
CA LEU A 138 9.14 10.90 -0.07
C LEU A 138 9.55 9.46 0.28
N VAL A 139 9.39 8.52 -0.65
CA VAL A 139 9.76 7.12 -0.45
C VAL A 139 11.25 6.96 -0.15
N ARG A 140 12.14 7.73 -0.83
CA ARG A 140 13.59 7.74 -0.52
C ARG A 140 13.87 8.14 0.92
N ARG A 141 13.15 9.14 1.44
CA ARG A 141 13.34 9.71 2.78
C ARG A 141 12.59 8.97 3.90
N MET A 142 11.71 8.02 3.58
CA MET A 142 11.03 7.21 4.60
C MET A 142 12.04 6.51 5.50
N THR A 143 11.73 6.42 6.78
CA THR A 143 12.60 5.78 7.77
C THR A 143 12.86 4.30 7.46
N GLY A 144 14.07 3.87 7.82
CA GLY A 144 14.52 2.49 7.68
C GLY A 144 15.73 2.32 6.76
N ARG A 145 16.63 1.44 7.19
CA ARG A 145 17.90 1.13 6.49
C ARG A 145 17.77 0.13 5.34
N TYR A 146 16.60 -0.48 5.20
CA TYR A 146 16.39 -1.53 4.21
C TYR A 146 15.75 -0.99 2.93
N ARG A 147 15.73 -1.83 1.88
CA ARG A 147 15.02 -1.55 0.63
C ARG A 147 13.58 -1.10 0.88
N LEU A 148 12.83 -1.88 1.66
CA LEU A 148 11.47 -1.53 2.04
C LEU A 148 11.52 -0.64 3.28
N PRO A 149 10.87 0.55 3.27
CA PRO A 149 10.75 1.41 4.45
C PRO A 149 10.18 0.68 5.67
N ASP A 150 10.57 1.09 6.87
CA ASP A 150 10.13 0.42 8.09
C ASP A 150 8.61 0.44 8.25
N ALA A 151 7.93 1.52 7.89
CA ALA A 151 6.48 1.59 7.88
C ALA A 151 5.84 0.51 7.00
N LEU A 152 6.35 0.31 5.77
CA LEU A 152 5.82 -0.72 4.86
C LEU A 152 6.19 -2.14 5.32
N ARG A 153 7.39 -2.33 5.87
CA ARG A 153 7.79 -3.62 6.48
C ARG A 153 6.88 -3.99 7.63
N ARG A 154 6.54 -3.01 8.47
CA ARG A 154 5.63 -3.21 9.59
C ARG A 154 4.22 -3.55 9.11
N ALA A 155 3.69 -2.85 8.11
CA ALA A 155 2.41 -3.16 7.49
C ALA A 155 2.40 -4.59 6.91
N ASP A 156 3.47 -4.99 6.20
CA ASP A 156 3.64 -6.35 5.68
C ASP A 156 3.63 -7.42 6.80
N ALA A 157 4.37 -7.16 7.88
CA ALA A 157 4.44 -8.09 9.01
C ALA A 157 3.09 -8.25 9.68
N LEU A 158 2.40 -7.14 9.89
CA LEU A 158 1.07 -7.12 10.45
C LEU A 158 0.03 -7.83 9.56
N ALA A 159 0.15 -7.70 8.24
CA ALA A 159 -0.74 -8.40 7.30
C ALA A 159 -0.57 -9.92 7.30
N ARG A 160 0.59 -10.42 7.74
CA ARG A 160 0.90 -11.86 7.83
C ARG A 160 0.67 -12.45 9.21
N ALA A 161 0.53 -11.62 10.23
CA ALA A 161 0.27 -12.10 11.58
C ALA A 161 -1.11 -12.79 11.65
N ASP A 162 -1.16 -13.99 12.24
CA ASP A 162 -2.42 -14.68 12.45
C ASP A 162 -3.26 -13.94 13.49
N PRO A 163 -4.50 -13.53 13.17
CA PRO A 163 -5.35 -12.81 14.12
C PRO A 163 -5.81 -13.69 15.29
N LEU A 164 -5.58 -15.00 15.23
CA LEU A 164 -5.98 -15.96 16.25
C LEU A 164 -4.85 -16.30 17.26
N GLN A 165 -3.64 -15.76 17.08
CA GLN A 165 -2.59 -15.86 18.09
C GLN A 165 -2.60 -14.62 18.99
N PRO A 166 -3.01 -14.75 20.26
CA PRO A 166 -2.84 -13.68 21.24
C PRO A 166 -1.34 -13.41 21.47
N ALA A 167 -1.00 -12.13 21.64
CA ALA A 167 0.35 -11.69 21.97
C ALA A 167 0.78 -12.20 23.34
#